data_18840115016216eb0e7bf271c6f8f7a9
#
_entry.id   18840115016216eb0e7bf271c6f8f7a9
#
_cell.length_a   1.000
_cell.length_b   1.000
_cell.length_c   1.000
_cell.angle_alpha   90.00
_cell.angle_beta   90.00
_cell.angle_gamma   90.00
#
_symmetry.space_group_name_H-M   'P 1'
#
loop_
_entity.id
_entity.type
_entity.pdbx_description
1 polymer ?
#
loop_
_entity_poly.entity_id
_entity_poly.type
_entity_poly.pdbx_seq_one_letter_code
_entity_poly.pdbx_strand_id
1 'polypeptide(L)'
;MLGVTMGDANGVGPEILVRAYAEGAMEDAFVVYGDRAVLEYAVERLGLSPSLASRIPLVDQGLLRRPDITPGEMSTAVGAAAADYVVAATHDALAKKLDAIVTLPMNKEATRASRPDFSGHTELIAEVCGNPPVTMMLASDQLIVTHVSTHVALSRAIELATTERILEVIRLTHDAVRRLRPQARIAVAGINPHAGEHGAFGAEDDTQIRPAVEQARREGMDVSGPEPGDTVFYNTVRRNRFDAVVCMYHDQGHIPMKTLDFDGGVNATLGLPIIRTSVDHGTAYDIAYEGNANIRSFLLAMEMATRLSGRQE
;
A
#
# COMPACT_ATOMS: atom_id res chain seq x y z
N MET A 1 -13.68 10.96 6.06
CA MET A 1 -13.46 11.41 4.67
C MET A 1 -12.09 10.92 4.20
N LEU A 2 -12.00 10.30 3.02
CA LEU A 2 -10.74 9.83 2.45
C LEU A 2 -10.07 10.94 1.64
N GLY A 3 -8.74 11.03 1.69
CA GLY A 3 -7.94 11.86 0.80
C GLY A 3 -7.37 10.99 -0.33
N VAL A 4 -7.64 11.34 -1.59
CA VAL A 4 -7.12 10.61 -2.76
C VAL A 4 -6.07 11.47 -3.45
N THR A 5 -4.82 11.04 -3.52
CA THR A 5 -3.81 11.75 -4.31
C THR A 5 -3.86 11.29 -5.76
N MET A 6 -3.91 12.25 -6.68
CA MET A 6 -4.10 12.01 -8.11
C MET A 6 -2.96 11.21 -8.76
N GLY A 7 -1.76 11.20 -8.13
CA GLY A 7 -0.57 10.58 -8.68
C GLY A 7 0.05 11.38 -9.82
N ASP A 8 0.77 10.68 -10.69
CA ASP A 8 1.43 11.26 -11.87
C ASP A 8 0.40 11.66 -12.93
N ALA A 9 0.36 12.95 -13.29
CA ALA A 9 -0.62 13.48 -14.25
C ALA A 9 -0.45 12.97 -15.67
N ASN A 10 0.71 12.38 -16.02
CA ASN A 10 0.96 11.80 -17.34
C ASN A 10 0.74 10.28 -17.38
N GLY A 11 0.38 9.67 -16.24
CA GLY A 11 0.09 8.25 -16.10
C GLY A 11 -1.41 7.96 -16.00
N VAL A 12 -1.75 6.73 -15.62
CA VAL A 12 -3.15 6.25 -15.51
C VAL A 12 -3.90 6.76 -14.27
N GLY A 13 -3.23 7.39 -13.31
CA GLY A 13 -3.85 7.83 -12.05
C GLY A 13 -5.10 8.69 -12.27
N PRO A 14 -5.02 9.81 -13.02
CA PRO A 14 -6.18 10.67 -13.30
C PRO A 14 -7.30 9.96 -14.07
N GLU A 15 -6.95 9.07 -14.99
CA GLU A 15 -7.94 8.26 -15.73
C GLU A 15 -8.72 7.34 -14.79
N ILE A 16 -8.02 6.60 -13.94
CA ILE A 16 -8.61 5.67 -12.95
C ILE A 16 -9.59 6.44 -12.05
N LEU A 17 -9.17 7.58 -11.52
CA LEU A 17 -9.96 8.42 -10.65
C LEU A 17 -11.24 8.92 -11.34
N VAL A 18 -11.12 9.51 -12.54
CA VAL A 18 -12.23 10.09 -13.27
C VAL A 18 -13.21 9.01 -13.71
N ARG A 19 -12.73 7.83 -14.14
CA ARG A 19 -13.59 6.71 -14.51
C ARG A 19 -14.32 6.12 -13.32
N ALA A 20 -13.64 5.87 -12.21
CA ALA A 20 -14.27 5.36 -10.99
C ALA A 20 -15.39 6.30 -10.51
N TYR A 21 -15.17 7.61 -10.60
CA TYR A 21 -16.19 8.62 -10.27
C TYR A 21 -17.34 8.65 -11.28
N ALA A 22 -17.04 8.58 -12.57
CA ALA A 22 -18.06 8.59 -13.64
C ALA A 22 -18.98 7.35 -13.60
N GLU A 23 -18.40 6.19 -13.24
CA GLU A 23 -19.13 4.92 -13.07
C GLU A 23 -19.96 4.88 -11.77
N GLY A 24 -19.85 5.90 -10.90
CA GLY A 24 -20.56 5.94 -9.61
C GLY A 24 -20.00 4.93 -8.59
N ALA A 25 -18.77 4.44 -8.79
CA ALA A 25 -18.17 3.40 -7.98
C ALA A 25 -17.47 3.93 -6.71
N MET A 26 -17.44 5.25 -6.51
CA MET A 26 -16.85 5.89 -5.32
C MET A 26 -17.95 6.26 -4.33
N GLU A 27 -18.27 5.33 -3.44
CA GLU A 27 -19.39 5.47 -2.48
C GLU A 27 -18.97 6.27 -1.23
N ASP A 28 -17.72 6.17 -0.81
CA ASP A 28 -17.20 6.85 0.36
C ASP A 28 -17.07 8.36 0.16
N ALA A 29 -17.21 9.12 1.26
CA ALA A 29 -16.88 10.55 1.25
C ALA A 29 -15.38 10.75 1.05
N PHE A 30 -14.98 11.39 -0.05
CA PHE A 30 -13.60 11.63 -0.42
C PHE A 30 -13.34 13.07 -0.89
N VAL A 31 -12.07 13.44 -0.92
CA VAL A 31 -11.55 14.64 -1.57
C VAL A 31 -10.25 14.31 -2.31
N VAL A 32 -10.08 14.82 -3.50
CA VAL A 32 -8.88 14.61 -4.33
C VAL A 32 -7.85 15.68 -4.03
N TYR A 33 -6.59 15.30 -3.95
CA TYR A 33 -5.43 16.20 -3.95
C TYR A 33 -4.78 16.14 -5.32
N GLY A 34 -4.83 17.26 -6.05
CA GLY A 34 -4.37 17.33 -7.43
C GLY A 34 -4.65 18.70 -8.06
N ASP A 35 -4.71 18.76 -9.36
CA ASP A 35 -4.98 19.99 -10.12
C ASP A 35 -6.24 19.89 -10.97
N ARG A 36 -7.03 20.98 -10.96
CA ARG A 36 -8.24 21.11 -11.76
C ARG A 36 -7.97 20.89 -13.25
N ALA A 37 -6.86 21.46 -13.75
CA ALA A 37 -6.48 21.32 -15.16
C ALA A 37 -6.27 19.84 -15.57
N VAL A 38 -5.77 19.00 -14.67
CA VAL A 38 -5.58 17.56 -14.94
C VAL A 38 -6.90 16.81 -14.98
N LEU A 39 -7.84 17.11 -14.07
CA LEU A 39 -9.18 16.52 -14.11
C LEU A 39 -9.95 16.92 -15.38
N GLU A 40 -9.87 18.19 -15.78
CA GLU A 40 -10.50 18.68 -17.01
C GLU A 40 -9.89 18.01 -18.24
N TYR A 41 -8.58 17.86 -18.28
CA TYR A 41 -7.89 17.14 -19.35
C TYR A 41 -8.32 15.67 -19.41
N ALA A 42 -8.39 14.98 -18.28
CA ALA A 42 -8.79 13.57 -18.21
C ALA A 42 -10.24 13.38 -18.70
N VAL A 43 -11.16 14.21 -18.24
CA VAL A 43 -12.57 14.18 -18.64
C VAL A 43 -12.72 14.39 -20.14
N GLU A 44 -12.03 15.39 -20.73
CA GLU A 44 -12.06 15.67 -22.16
C GLU A 44 -11.45 14.51 -22.96
N ARG A 45 -10.28 14.02 -22.55
CA ARG A 45 -9.56 12.96 -23.28
C ARG A 45 -10.33 11.64 -23.32
N LEU A 46 -11.08 11.35 -22.25
CA LEU A 46 -11.93 10.17 -22.13
C LEU A 46 -13.34 10.36 -22.76
N GLY A 47 -13.63 11.50 -23.34
CA GLY A 47 -14.95 11.80 -23.95
C GLY A 47 -16.09 11.85 -22.96
N LEU A 48 -15.83 12.17 -21.69
CA LEU A 48 -16.83 12.27 -20.63
C LEU A 48 -17.46 13.66 -20.58
N SER A 49 -18.57 13.79 -19.84
CA SER A 49 -19.25 15.09 -19.70
C SER A 49 -18.33 16.14 -19.06
N PRO A 50 -18.12 17.32 -19.66
CA PRO A 50 -17.26 18.38 -19.11
C PRO A 50 -17.62 18.79 -17.67
N SER A 51 -18.88 18.68 -17.28
CA SER A 51 -19.34 18.99 -15.93
C SER A 51 -18.80 18.02 -14.88
N LEU A 52 -18.27 16.85 -15.27
CA LEU A 52 -17.78 15.85 -14.36
C LEU A 52 -16.58 16.37 -13.55
N ALA A 53 -15.63 17.03 -14.23
CA ALA A 53 -14.43 17.58 -13.57
C ALA A 53 -14.79 18.55 -12.43
N SER A 54 -15.80 19.41 -12.61
CA SER A 54 -16.22 20.36 -11.58
C SER A 54 -16.98 19.71 -10.41
N ARG A 55 -17.53 18.51 -10.60
CA ARG A 55 -18.27 17.77 -9.57
C ARG A 55 -17.36 16.94 -8.66
N ILE A 56 -16.16 16.60 -9.10
CA ILE A 56 -15.18 15.87 -8.26
C ILE A 56 -14.68 16.82 -7.16
N PRO A 57 -14.87 16.45 -5.86
CA PRO A 57 -14.33 17.22 -4.75
C PRO A 57 -12.80 17.30 -4.83
N LEU A 58 -12.23 18.50 -4.85
CA LEU A 58 -10.82 18.74 -5.11
C LEU A 58 -10.22 19.77 -4.17
N VAL A 59 -9.09 19.45 -3.58
CA VAL A 59 -8.12 20.39 -3.04
C VAL A 59 -7.18 20.73 -4.19
N ASP A 60 -7.50 21.80 -4.93
CA ASP A 60 -6.77 22.24 -6.11
C ASP A 60 -5.44 22.87 -5.69
N GLN A 61 -4.32 22.25 -6.11
CA GLN A 61 -2.98 22.69 -5.75
C GLN A 61 -2.45 23.80 -6.71
N GLY A 62 -3.00 23.88 -7.92
CA GLY A 62 -2.62 24.89 -8.93
C GLY A 62 -1.18 24.76 -9.42
N LEU A 63 -0.60 23.56 -9.37
CA LEU A 63 0.80 23.29 -9.71
C LEU A 63 1.01 23.04 -11.20
N LEU A 64 0.05 22.40 -11.85
CA LEU A 64 0.08 22.04 -13.26
C LEU A 64 -1.00 22.76 -14.05
N ARG A 65 -0.64 23.13 -15.27
CA ARG A 65 -1.56 23.68 -16.26
C ARG A 65 -1.68 22.74 -17.44
N ARG A 66 -2.66 22.92 -18.29
CA ARG A 66 -2.92 22.05 -19.45
C ARG A 66 -1.69 21.78 -20.34
N PRO A 67 -0.81 22.76 -20.66
CA PRO A 67 0.38 22.50 -21.45
C PRO A 67 1.45 21.62 -20.79
N ASP A 68 1.34 21.44 -19.46
CA ASP A 68 2.29 20.62 -18.70
C ASP A 68 1.93 19.13 -18.74
N ILE A 69 0.75 18.77 -19.30
CA ILE A 69 0.21 17.41 -19.34
C ILE A 69 0.51 16.79 -20.70
N THR A 70 1.39 15.80 -20.71
CA THR A 70 1.86 15.03 -21.87
C THR A 70 1.76 13.53 -21.58
N PRO A 71 0.56 12.90 -21.78
CA PRO A 71 0.34 11.50 -21.43
C PRO A 71 1.42 10.56 -21.96
N GLY A 72 1.87 9.65 -21.14
CA GLY A 72 2.90 8.68 -21.49
C GLY A 72 4.33 9.22 -21.45
N GLU A 73 4.54 10.50 -21.16
CA GLU A 73 5.86 11.10 -21.12
C GLU A 73 6.30 11.43 -19.70
N MET A 74 7.56 11.18 -19.41
CA MET A 74 8.15 11.53 -18.12
C MET A 74 8.37 13.04 -18.04
N SER A 75 7.92 13.68 -16.97
CA SER A 75 8.07 15.11 -16.73
C SER A 75 8.48 15.39 -15.28
N THR A 76 9.55 16.16 -15.11
CA THR A 76 10.02 16.59 -13.78
C THR A 76 8.96 17.44 -13.04
N ALA A 77 8.26 18.32 -13.76
CA ALA A 77 7.22 19.17 -13.17
C ALA A 77 6.05 18.32 -12.66
N VAL A 78 5.64 17.30 -13.45
CA VAL A 78 4.57 16.36 -13.07
C VAL A 78 5.00 15.48 -11.88
N GLY A 79 6.24 14.99 -11.87
CA GLY A 79 6.77 14.23 -10.74
C GLY A 79 6.87 15.04 -9.45
N ALA A 80 7.23 16.33 -9.55
CA ALA A 80 7.25 17.26 -8.41
C ALA A 80 5.82 17.48 -7.87
N ALA A 81 4.87 17.79 -8.74
CA ALA A 81 3.48 18.01 -8.38
C ALA A 81 2.86 16.75 -7.71
N ALA A 82 3.12 15.57 -8.25
CA ALA A 82 2.64 14.31 -7.66
C ALA A 82 3.15 14.12 -6.22
N ALA A 83 4.42 14.45 -5.94
CA ALA A 83 4.96 14.42 -4.58
C ALA A 83 4.29 15.45 -3.67
N ASP A 84 4.04 16.67 -4.16
CA ASP A 84 3.40 17.73 -3.39
C ASP A 84 1.95 17.38 -3.03
N TYR A 85 1.20 16.69 -3.90
CA TYR A 85 -0.14 16.17 -3.58
C TYR A 85 -0.08 15.19 -2.40
N VAL A 86 0.90 14.28 -2.39
CA VAL A 86 1.09 13.32 -1.30
C VAL A 86 1.43 14.03 0.01
N VAL A 87 2.32 15.00 -0.02
CA VAL A 87 2.72 15.78 1.16
C VAL A 87 1.51 16.54 1.72
N ALA A 88 0.74 17.23 0.87
CA ALA A 88 -0.45 17.97 1.29
C ALA A 88 -1.50 17.06 1.94
N ALA A 89 -1.82 15.92 1.30
CA ALA A 89 -2.76 14.95 1.84
C ALA A 89 -2.26 14.36 3.18
N THR A 90 -0.96 14.10 3.29
CA THR A 90 -0.35 13.59 4.53
C THR A 90 -0.48 14.59 5.67
N HIS A 91 -0.23 15.88 5.44
CA HIS A 91 -0.42 16.92 6.46
C HIS A 91 -1.87 17.03 6.91
N ASP A 92 -2.84 16.96 6.00
CA ASP A 92 -4.25 17.00 6.36
C ASP A 92 -4.71 15.73 7.10
N ALA A 93 -4.13 14.56 6.79
CA ALA A 93 -4.35 13.33 7.55
C ALA A 93 -3.76 13.43 8.98
N LEU A 94 -2.54 13.97 9.13
CA LEU A 94 -1.94 14.24 10.46
C LEU A 94 -2.77 15.24 11.27
N ALA A 95 -3.35 16.24 10.61
CA ALA A 95 -4.26 17.22 11.23
C ALA A 95 -5.67 16.64 11.49
N LYS A 96 -5.90 15.33 11.22
CA LYS A 96 -7.18 14.63 11.40
C LYS A 96 -8.36 15.22 10.60
N LYS A 97 -8.06 15.91 9.50
CA LYS A 97 -9.08 16.34 8.52
C LYS A 97 -9.49 15.18 7.61
N LEU A 98 -8.60 14.19 7.47
CA LEU A 98 -8.82 12.96 6.73
C LEU A 98 -8.70 11.75 7.67
N ASP A 99 -9.49 10.72 7.42
CA ASP A 99 -9.43 9.46 8.16
C ASP A 99 -8.34 8.54 7.60
N ALA A 100 -8.08 8.64 6.29
CA ALA A 100 -7.05 7.89 5.57
C ALA A 100 -6.65 8.60 4.27
N ILE A 101 -5.51 8.22 3.70
CA ILE A 101 -5.10 8.61 2.37
C ILE A 101 -5.01 7.40 1.44
N VAL A 102 -5.44 7.57 0.20
CA VAL A 102 -5.33 6.59 -0.89
C VAL A 102 -4.46 7.19 -1.97
N THR A 103 -3.33 6.54 -2.29
CA THR A 103 -2.37 7.10 -3.25
C THR A 103 -2.43 6.40 -4.59
N LEU A 104 -2.63 7.16 -5.67
CA LEU A 104 -2.47 6.71 -7.05
C LEU A 104 -1.01 6.77 -7.49
N PRO A 105 -0.62 6.09 -8.58
CA PRO A 105 0.79 5.84 -8.91
C PRO A 105 1.59 7.11 -9.20
N MET A 106 2.87 7.11 -8.82
CA MET A 106 3.86 8.14 -9.15
C MET A 106 5.03 7.54 -9.92
N ASN A 107 5.60 8.30 -10.84
CA ASN A 107 6.85 7.93 -11.50
C ASN A 107 8.05 8.30 -10.62
N LYS A 108 8.83 7.28 -10.21
CA LYS A 108 9.98 7.50 -9.31
C LYS A 108 11.09 8.32 -9.95
N GLU A 109 11.34 8.13 -11.23
CA GLU A 109 12.40 8.82 -11.96
C GLU A 109 12.05 10.30 -12.16
N ALA A 110 10.82 10.58 -12.60
CA ALA A 110 10.31 11.93 -12.74
C ALA A 110 10.35 12.69 -11.40
N THR A 111 9.98 12.02 -10.31
CA THR A 111 9.99 12.63 -8.96
C THR A 111 11.43 12.87 -8.47
N ARG A 112 12.37 11.94 -8.71
CA ARG A 112 13.78 12.12 -8.35
C ARG A 112 14.44 13.28 -9.04
N ALA A 113 14.01 13.67 -10.22
CA ALA A 113 14.55 14.83 -10.92
C ALA A 113 14.35 16.14 -10.14
N SER A 114 13.31 16.22 -9.30
CA SER A 114 13.06 17.36 -8.39
C SER A 114 13.41 17.07 -6.92
N ARG A 115 13.36 15.79 -6.51
CA ARG A 115 13.63 15.31 -5.15
C ARG A 115 14.63 14.14 -5.22
N PRO A 116 15.95 14.39 -5.27
CA PRO A 116 16.96 13.34 -5.52
C PRO A 116 16.91 12.15 -4.57
N ASP A 117 16.52 12.37 -3.30
CA ASP A 117 16.44 11.32 -2.27
C ASP A 117 15.12 10.54 -2.31
N PHE A 118 14.21 10.85 -3.24
CA PHE A 118 12.93 10.16 -3.33
C PHE A 118 13.10 8.69 -3.70
N SER A 119 12.64 7.78 -2.87
CA SER A 119 12.65 6.32 -3.09
C SER A 119 11.27 5.74 -3.36
N GLY A 120 10.22 6.37 -2.82
CA GLY A 120 8.83 5.95 -3.03
C GLY A 120 7.84 6.70 -2.13
N HIS A 121 6.56 6.39 -2.29
CA HIS A 121 5.49 6.96 -1.47
C HIS A 121 5.67 6.67 0.02
N THR A 122 6.05 5.45 0.35
CA THR A 122 6.19 5.01 1.75
C THR A 122 7.22 5.84 2.49
N GLU A 123 8.38 6.05 1.87
CA GLU A 123 9.47 6.82 2.45
C GLU A 123 9.12 8.31 2.54
N LEU A 124 8.51 8.87 1.48
CA LEU A 124 8.06 10.27 1.48
C LEU A 124 7.02 10.53 2.59
N ILE A 125 6.05 9.65 2.74
CA ILE A 125 5.02 9.79 3.76
C ILE A 125 5.62 9.57 5.16
N ALA A 126 6.52 8.57 5.32
CA ALA A 126 7.20 8.32 6.58
C ALA A 126 8.04 9.53 7.01
N GLU A 127 8.75 10.19 6.08
CA GLU A 127 9.52 11.42 6.34
C GLU A 127 8.60 12.52 6.90
N VAL A 128 7.46 12.81 6.25
CA VAL A 128 6.48 13.79 6.73
C VAL A 128 5.90 13.40 8.10
N CYS A 129 5.80 12.10 8.38
CA CYS A 129 5.31 11.56 9.66
C CYS A 129 6.39 11.45 10.75
N GLY A 130 7.63 11.91 10.53
CA GLY A 130 8.72 11.85 11.51
C GLY A 130 9.48 10.52 11.53
N ASN A 131 9.47 9.78 10.43
CA ASN A 131 10.18 8.50 10.21
C ASN A 131 9.85 7.40 11.24
N PRO A 132 8.58 7.10 11.50
CA PRO A 132 8.25 5.98 12.36
C PRO A 132 8.67 4.65 11.70
N PRO A 133 8.86 3.57 12.46
CA PRO A 133 9.07 2.26 11.90
C PRO A 133 7.81 1.80 11.16
N VAL A 134 7.99 1.45 9.89
CA VAL A 134 6.89 1.04 9.00
C VAL A 134 7.10 -0.35 8.45
N THR A 135 6.01 -0.99 8.04
CA THR A 135 6.04 -2.20 7.24
C THR A 135 4.99 -2.19 6.15
N MET A 136 5.26 -2.92 5.08
CA MET A 136 4.34 -3.15 3.98
C MET A 136 3.39 -4.28 4.32
N MET A 137 2.11 -4.04 4.15
CA MET A 137 1.07 -5.06 4.12
C MET A 137 0.50 -5.15 2.70
N LEU A 138 0.44 -6.36 2.14
CA LEU A 138 -0.40 -6.67 1.00
C LEU A 138 -1.63 -7.44 1.46
N ALA A 139 -2.78 -7.04 1.00
CA ALA A 139 -4.04 -7.65 1.38
C ALA A 139 -4.94 -7.89 0.17
N SER A 140 -5.56 -9.05 0.13
CA SER A 140 -6.68 -9.40 -0.72
C SER A 140 -7.77 -10.07 0.13
N ASP A 141 -8.89 -10.43 -0.46
CA ASP A 141 -9.94 -11.16 0.25
C ASP A 141 -9.44 -12.49 0.81
N GLN A 142 -8.50 -13.13 0.13
CA GLN A 142 -8.04 -14.49 0.44
C GLN A 142 -6.81 -14.52 1.36
N LEU A 143 -5.94 -13.49 1.31
CA LEU A 143 -4.65 -13.51 1.99
C LEU A 143 -4.24 -12.12 2.43
N ILE A 144 -3.72 -12.00 3.65
CA ILE A 144 -3.01 -10.82 4.15
C ILE A 144 -1.59 -11.25 4.47
N VAL A 145 -0.61 -10.51 3.93
CA VAL A 145 0.81 -10.70 4.26
C VAL A 145 1.45 -9.39 4.67
N THR A 146 2.38 -9.45 5.61
CA THR A 146 3.26 -8.35 6.01
C THR A 146 4.71 -8.78 5.91
N HIS A 147 5.65 -7.83 5.87
CA HIS A 147 7.03 -8.15 5.55
C HIS A 147 8.01 -7.55 6.57
N VAL A 148 8.90 -8.38 7.08
CA VAL A 148 10.01 -7.92 7.94
C VAL A 148 10.99 -7.05 7.14
N SER A 149 11.25 -7.45 5.90
CA SER A 149 12.02 -6.68 4.92
C SER A 149 11.41 -6.79 3.53
N THR A 150 11.66 -5.80 2.66
CA THR A 150 11.11 -5.78 1.29
C THR A 150 12.21 -5.63 0.24
N HIS A 151 12.53 -4.45 -0.21
CA HIS A 151 13.37 -4.17 -1.39
C HIS A 151 14.88 -4.25 -1.07
N VAL A 152 15.35 -5.38 -0.59
CA VAL A 152 16.76 -5.66 -0.26
C VAL A 152 17.20 -6.99 -0.85
N ALA A 153 18.51 -7.20 -1.01
CA ALA A 153 19.04 -8.50 -1.38
C ALA A 153 18.67 -9.56 -0.34
N LEU A 154 18.48 -10.82 -0.76
CA LEU A 154 18.07 -11.91 0.15
C LEU A 154 19.05 -12.11 1.30
N SER A 155 20.37 -11.98 1.05
CA SER A 155 21.38 -12.01 2.11
C SER A 155 21.15 -10.93 3.17
N ARG A 156 20.79 -9.72 2.74
CA ARG A 156 20.48 -8.62 3.65
C ARG A 156 19.15 -8.84 4.38
N ALA A 157 18.18 -9.48 3.74
CA ALA A 157 16.91 -9.82 4.37
C ALA A 157 17.08 -10.76 5.58
N ILE A 158 18.00 -11.72 5.47
CA ILE A 158 18.36 -12.62 6.58
C ILE A 158 18.93 -11.83 7.77
N GLU A 159 19.83 -10.90 7.52
CA GLU A 159 20.42 -10.06 8.57
C GLU A 159 19.39 -9.12 9.24
N LEU A 160 18.40 -8.66 8.49
CA LEU A 160 17.33 -7.78 8.98
C LEU A 160 16.24 -8.54 9.77
N ALA A 161 16.18 -9.86 9.65
CA ALA A 161 15.22 -10.69 10.38
C ALA A 161 15.65 -10.88 11.85
N THR A 162 15.79 -9.77 12.58
CA THR A 162 16.11 -9.76 14.02
C THR A 162 14.85 -9.95 14.86
N THR A 163 15.03 -10.46 16.08
CA THR A 163 13.91 -10.66 17.03
C THR A 163 13.11 -9.37 17.24
N GLU A 164 13.79 -8.23 17.40
CA GLU A 164 13.17 -6.93 17.62
C GLU A 164 12.33 -6.51 16.42
N ARG A 165 12.87 -6.63 15.19
CA ARG A 165 12.17 -6.24 13.97
C ARG A 165 10.99 -7.16 13.68
N ILE A 166 11.15 -8.46 13.88
CA ILE A 166 10.07 -9.44 13.71
C ILE A 166 8.91 -9.12 14.68
N LEU A 167 9.22 -8.90 15.96
CA LEU A 167 8.23 -8.55 16.98
C LEU A 167 7.49 -7.25 16.65
N GLU A 168 8.22 -6.23 16.18
CA GLU A 168 7.63 -4.98 15.72
C GLU A 168 6.63 -5.22 14.58
N VAL A 169 7.00 -5.99 13.56
CA VAL A 169 6.11 -6.30 12.44
C VAL A 169 4.90 -7.14 12.89
N ILE A 170 5.08 -8.07 13.83
CA ILE A 170 3.96 -8.82 14.42
C ILE A 170 2.96 -7.86 15.08
N ARG A 171 3.42 -6.90 15.88
CA ARG A 171 2.55 -5.89 16.54
C ARG A 171 1.79 -5.05 15.52
N LEU A 172 2.48 -4.52 14.52
CA LEU A 172 1.86 -3.74 13.45
C LEU A 172 0.82 -4.55 12.66
N THR A 173 1.14 -5.82 12.38
CA THR A 173 0.22 -6.76 11.72
C THR A 173 -1.01 -7.02 12.57
N HIS A 174 -0.82 -7.31 13.85
CA HIS A 174 -1.91 -7.57 14.78
C HIS A 174 -2.86 -6.38 14.88
N ASP A 175 -2.34 -5.16 15.00
CA ASP A 175 -3.16 -3.94 15.11
C ASP A 175 -3.97 -3.67 13.83
N ALA A 176 -3.41 -3.95 12.65
CA ALA A 176 -4.11 -3.81 11.39
C ALA A 176 -5.17 -4.91 11.21
N VAL A 177 -4.80 -6.18 11.45
CA VAL A 177 -5.70 -7.33 11.23
C VAL A 177 -6.92 -7.27 12.15
N ARG A 178 -6.78 -6.82 13.40
CA ARG A 178 -7.91 -6.62 14.32
C ARG A 178 -8.98 -5.65 13.79
N ARG A 179 -8.63 -4.73 12.89
CA ARG A 179 -9.59 -3.83 12.24
C ARG A 179 -10.29 -4.47 11.04
N LEU A 180 -9.67 -5.49 10.45
CA LEU A 180 -10.11 -6.12 9.21
C LEU A 180 -10.84 -7.45 9.44
N ARG A 181 -10.56 -8.14 10.54
CA ARG A 181 -11.05 -9.49 10.85
C ARG A 181 -11.55 -9.55 12.31
N PRO A 182 -12.57 -10.37 12.61
CA PRO A 182 -13.09 -10.52 13.97
C PRO A 182 -12.03 -11.05 14.97
N GLN A 183 -11.12 -11.86 14.48
CA GLN A 183 -9.96 -12.39 15.20
C GLN A 183 -8.69 -12.01 14.44
N ALA A 184 -7.56 -11.95 15.15
CA ALA A 184 -6.26 -11.67 14.56
C ALA A 184 -5.32 -12.84 14.83
N ARG A 185 -5.59 -13.98 14.17
CA ARG A 185 -4.73 -15.18 14.22
C ARG A 185 -3.58 -15.00 13.24
N ILE A 186 -2.39 -14.80 13.75
CA ILE A 186 -1.22 -14.45 12.93
C ILE A 186 -0.27 -15.64 12.86
N ALA A 187 0.13 -16.02 11.65
CA ALA A 187 1.26 -16.92 11.43
C ALA A 187 2.53 -16.10 11.17
N VAL A 188 3.66 -16.55 11.70
CA VAL A 188 4.99 -16.03 11.36
C VAL A 188 5.71 -17.10 10.58
N ALA A 189 6.00 -16.83 9.30
CA ALA A 189 6.67 -17.77 8.42
C ALA A 189 8.13 -17.98 8.85
N GLY A 190 8.61 -19.21 8.80
CA GLY A 190 10.03 -19.52 8.97
C GLY A 190 10.86 -18.95 7.82
N ILE A 191 12.11 -18.62 8.08
CA ILE A 191 13.05 -18.15 7.06
C ILE A 191 13.74 -19.31 6.35
N ASN A 192 13.99 -20.41 7.08
CA ASN A 192 14.62 -21.61 6.56
C ASN A 192 13.59 -22.69 6.20
N PRO A 193 13.95 -23.67 5.34
CA PRO A 193 13.12 -24.84 5.06
C PRO A 193 12.67 -25.52 6.37
N HIS A 194 11.39 -25.93 6.42
CA HIS A 194 10.80 -26.58 7.59
C HIS A 194 10.95 -25.81 8.90
N ALA A 195 11.03 -24.47 8.83
CA ALA A 195 11.28 -23.58 9.98
C ALA A 195 12.54 -23.99 10.77
N GLY A 196 13.62 -24.27 10.02
CA GLY A 196 14.94 -24.59 10.56
C GLY A 196 15.11 -26.03 11.08
N GLU A 197 14.02 -26.79 11.29
CA GLU A 197 14.02 -28.16 11.82
C GLU A 197 15.02 -28.35 12.99
N HIS A 198 14.82 -27.58 14.06
CA HIS A 198 15.68 -27.56 15.25
C HIS A 198 17.15 -27.22 14.95
N GLY A 199 17.40 -26.37 13.98
CA GLY A 199 18.75 -25.91 13.59
C GLY A 199 19.42 -26.76 12.51
N ALA A 200 18.74 -27.79 11.98
CA ALA A 200 19.30 -28.61 10.91
C ALA A 200 19.51 -27.85 9.60
N PHE A 201 18.67 -26.85 9.31
CA PHE A 201 18.72 -26.04 8.09
C PHE A 201 19.04 -24.55 8.35
N GLY A 202 19.49 -24.21 9.54
CA GLY A 202 19.79 -22.85 9.95
C GLY A 202 19.28 -22.55 11.35
N ALA A 203 19.89 -21.61 12.03
CA ALA A 203 19.58 -21.30 13.43
C ALA A 203 18.59 -20.13 13.57
N GLU A 204 18.34 -19.37 12.52
CA GLU A 204 17.62 -18.08 12.54
C GLU A 204 16.19 -18.25 13.05
N ASP A 205 15.53 -19.35 12.69
CA ASP A 205 14.16 -19.63 13.15
C ASP A 205 14.09 -19.81 14.67
N ASP A 206 15.06 -20.50 15.25
CA ASP A 206 15.12 -20.72 16.69
C ASP A 206 15.70 -19.52 17.45
N THR A 207 16.65 -18.79 16.87
CA THR A 207 17.37 -17.70 17.55
C THR A 207 16.74 -16.33 17.38
N GLN A 208 15.95 -16.11 16.30
CA GLN A 208 15.34 -14.83 16.00
C GLN A 208 13.80 -14.90 15.96
N ILE A 209 13.23 -15.84 15.21
CA ILE A 209 11.77 -15.87 14.99
C ILE A 209 11.04 -16.39 16.23
N ARG A 210 11.46 -17.52 16.79
CA ARG A 210 10.83 -18.12 17.96
C ARG A 210 10.76 -17.17 19.17
N PRO A 211 11.85 -16.46 19.56
CA PRO A 211 11.78 -15.49 20.66
C PRO A 211 10.79 -14.35 20.41
N ALA A 212 10.69 -13.85 19.17
CA ALA A 212 9.72 -12.81 18.80
C ALA A 212 8.27 -13.31 18.95
N VAL A 213 7.97 -14.51 18.44
CA VAL A 213 6.66 -15.16 18.57
C VAL A 213 6.29 -15.37 20.03
N GLU A 214 7.21 -15.88 20.85
CA GLU A 214 7.00 -16.11 22.28
C GLU A 214 6.74 -14.79 23.03
N GLN A 215 7.45 -13.71 22.67
CA GLN A 215 7.20 -12.40 23.25
C GLN A 215 5.83 -11.86 22.86
N ALA A 216 5.44 -11.97 21.58
CA ALA A 216 4.11 -11.56 21.13
C ALA A 216 2.98 -12.31 21.84
N ARG A 217 3.16 -13.61 22.10
CA ARG A 217 2.22 -14.41 22.92
C ARG A 217 2.13 -13.93 24.37
N ARG A 218 3.26 -13.56 24.99
CA ARG A 218 3.26 -12.96 26.35
C ARG A 218 2.52 -11.63 26.39
N GLU A 219 2.48 -10.90 25.27
CA GLU A 219 1.72 -9.66 25.10
C GLU A 219 0.22 -9.92 24.81
N GLY A 220 -0.23 -11.17 24.78
CA GLY A 220 -1.63 -11.55 24.60
C GLY A 220 -2.10 -11.67 23.15
N MET A 221 -1.17 -11.69 22.17
CA MET A 221 -1.50 -11.86 20.76
C MET A 221 -1.64 -13.35 20.39
N ASP A 222 -2.62 -13.68 19.53
CA ASP A 222 -2.76 -15.01 18.96
C ASP A 222 -1.81 -15.18 17.76
N VAL A 223 -0.59 -15.66 18.06
CA VAL A 223 0.50 -15.77 17.10
C VAL A 223 1.06 -17.18 17.10
N SER A 224 1.21 -17.77 15.92
CA SER A 224 1.86 -19.07 15.70
C SER A 224 3.13 -18.90 14.86
N GLY A 225 4.18 -19.66 15.21
CA GLY A 225 5.43 -19.64 14.43
C GLY A 225 6.66 -20.06 15.25
N PRO A 226 7.81 -20.21 14.56
CA PRO A 226 7.93 -20.19 13.09
C PRO A 226 7.13 -21.32 12.43
N GLU A 227 6.32 -20.97 11.41
CA GLU A 227 5.55 -21.93 10.59
C GLU A 227 6.34 -22.24 9.30
N PRO A 228 6.40 -23.48 8.84
CA PRO A 228 7.09 -23.81 7.59
C PRO A 228 6.57 -23.02 6.40
N GLY A 229 7.46 -22.33 5.67
CA GLY A 229 7.11 -21.41 4.58
C GLY A 229 6.37 -22.09 3.42
N ASP A 230 6.63 -23.37 3.16
CA ASP A 230 5.99 -24.17 2.11
C ASP A 230 4.52 -24.55 2.42
N THR A 231 4.11 -24.52 3.67
CA THR A 231 2.76 -24.93 4.09
C THR A 231 1.93 -23.83 4.74
N VAL A 232 2.55 -22.74 5.24
CA VAL A 232 1.86 -21.68 5.98
C VAL A 232 0.75 -21.02 5.15
N PHE A 233 0.99 -20.76 3.87
CA PHE A 233 0.01 -20.13 2.98
C PHE A 233 -1.16 -21.06 2.66
N TYR A 234 -0.91 -22.36 2.47
CA TYR A 234 -1.97 -23.36 2.34
C TYR A 234 -2.83 -23.41 3.61
N ASN A 235 -2.21 -23.41 4.79
CA ASN A 235 -2.91 -23.41 6.07
C ASN A 235 -3.75 -22.13 6.26
N THR A 236 -3.27 -20.98 5.77
CA THR A 236 -3.99 -19.72 5.81
C THR A 236 -5.17 -19.72 4.85
N VAL A 237 -4.92 -19.93 3.55
CA VAL A 237 -5.90 -19.74 2.48
C VAL A 237 -6.92 -20.90 2.41
N ARG A 238 -6.45 -22.16 2.54
CA ARG A 238 -7.32 -23.34 2.33
C ARG A 238 -7.89 -23.91 3.61
N ARG A 239 -7.16 -23.78 4.73
CA ARG A 239 -7.61 -24.30 6.02
C ARG A 239 -8.15 -23.24 6.97
N ASN A 240 -8.06 -21.97 6.60
CA ASN A 240 -8.50 -20.82 7.41
C ASN A 240 -7.96 -20.87 8.86
N ARG A 241 -6.71 -21.33 9.03
CA ARG A 241 -6.07 -21.41 10.35
C ARG A 241 -5.61 -20.05 10.84
N PHE A 242 -5.20 -19.16 9.91
CA PHE A 242 -4.63 -17.85 10.21
C PHE A 242 -5.36 -16.78 9.40
N ASP A 243 -5.34 -15.54 9.90
CA ASP A 243 -5.93 -14.37 9.26
C ASP A 243 -4.88 -13.55 8.51
N ALA A 244 -3.59 -13.69 8.89
CA ALA A 244 -2.46 -13.05 8.22
C ALA A 244 -1.17 -13.84 8.41
N VAL A 245 -0.20 -13.60 7.51
CA VAL A 245 1.15 -14.18 7.57
C VAL A 245 2.19 -13.08 7.61
N VAL A 246 3.04 -13.08 8.63
CA VAL A 246 4.26 -12.27 8.69
C VAL A 246 5.37 -13.00 7.94
N CYS A 247 5.86 -12.38 6.87
CA CYS A 247 6.89 -12.91 5.97
C CYS A 247 8.24 -12.25 6.26
N MET A 248 9.31 -13.01 6.16
CA MET A 248 10.66 -12.51 6.47
C MET A 248 11.22 -11.64 5.36
N TYR A 249 10.85 -11.91 4.10
CA TYR A 249 11.35 -11.19 2.94
C TYR A 249 10.27 -11.05 1.85
N HIS A 250 10.54 -10.18 0.88
CA HIS A 250 9.61 -9.77 -0.16
C HIS A 250 8.93 -10.95 -0.87
N ASP A 251 9.70 -11.82 -1.53
CA ASP A 251 9.13 -12.88 -2.36
C ASP A 251 8.40 -13.95 -1.57
N GLN A 252 8.73 -14.14 -0.29
CA GLN A 252 8.02 -15.07 0.57
C GLN A 252 6.53 -14.74 0.68
N GLY A 253 6.17 -13.45 0.70
CA GLY A 253 4.78 -13.00 0.76
C GLY A 253 4.20 -12.62 -0.61
N HIS A 254 4.99 -12.01 -1.48
CA HIS A 254 4.52 -11.53 -2.79
C HIS A 254 4.19 -12.68 -3.75
N ILE A 255 5.00 -13.75 -3.79
CA ILE A 255 4.75 -14.89 -4.67
C ILE A 255 3.37 -15.52 -4.41
N PRO A 256 3.03 -15.95 -3.18
CA PRO A 256 1.70 -16.50 -2.92
C PRO A 256 0.58 -15.48 -3.15
N MET A 257 0.77 -14.20 -2.78
CA MET A 257 -0.23 -13.15 -3.02
C MET A 257 -0.52 -12.99 -4.51
N LYS A 258 0.52 -12.78 -5.33
CA LYS A 258 0.38 -12.58 -6.78
C LYS A 258 -0.12 -13.85 -7.51
N THR A 259 0.16 -15.03 -6.96
CA THR A 259 -0.36 -16.30 -7.50
C THR A 259 -1.86 -16.45 -7.24
N LEU A 260 -2.35 -15.95 -6.12
CA LEU A 260 -3.77 -16.04 -5.74
C LEU A 260 -4.60 -14.93 -6.40
N ASP A 261 -4.12 -13.70 -6.38
CA ASP A 261 -4.85 -12.53 -6.89
C ASP A 261 -3.85 -11.46 -7.36
N PHE A 262 -3.55 -11.48 -8.65
CA PHE A 262 -2.59 -10.54 -9.25
C PHE A 262 -3.15 -9.10 -9.30
N ASP A 263 -4.44 -8.96 -9.58
CA ASP A 263 -5.09 -7.67 -9.83
C ASP A 263 -5.82 -7.09 -8.62
N GLY A 264 -6.08 -7.90 -7.60
CA GLY A 264 -6.88 -7.52 -6.42
C GLY A 264 -6.05 -7.18 -5.18
N GLY A 265 -4.73 -7.24 -5.28
CA GLY A 265 -3.84 -6.87 -4.17
C GLY A 265 -3.91 -5.38 -3.83
N VAL A 266 -4.10 -5.06 -2.55
CA VAL A 266 -4.00 -3.70 -2.00
C VAL A 266 -2.76 -3.58 -1.16
N ASN A 267 -1.97 -2.54 -1.40
CA ASN A 267 -0.83 -2.20 -0.56
C ASN A 267 -1.26 -1.22 0.54
N ALA A 268 -0.93 -1.52 1.79
CA ALA A 268 -1.08 -0.60 2.91
C ALA A 268 0.25 -0.45 3.65
N THR A 269 0.54 0.77 4.11
CA THR A 269 1.71 1.04 4.94
C THR A 269 1.29 1.07 6.40
N LEU A 270 1.76 0.10 7.18
CA LEU A 270 1.52 0.00 8.62
C LEU A 270 2.61 0.72 9.41
N GLY A 271 2.27 1.24 10.60
CA GLY A 271 3.21 1.94 11.49
C GLY A 271 3.18 3.46 11.35
N LEU A 272 2.59 3.99 10.30
CA LEU A 272 2.34 5.43 10.19
C LEU A 272 1.30 5.90 11.22
N PRO A 273 1.38 7.14 11.72
CA PRO A 273 0.33 7.72 12.58
C PRO A 273 -0.97 8.02 11.82
N ILE A 274 -0.98 7.78 10.52
CA ILE A 274 -2.12 7.90 9.60
C ILE A 274 -2.35 6.57 8.88
N ILE A 275 -3.54 6.39 8.32
CA ILE A 275 -3.84 5.23 7.47
C ILE A 275 -3.48 5.58 6.02
N ARG A 276 -2.70 4.72 5.38
CA ARG A 276 -2.36 4.86 3.97
C ARG A 276 -2.55 3.55 3.23
N THR A 277 -3.32 3.60 2.15
CA THR A 277 -3.44 2.53 1.17
C THR A 277 -3.02 2.99 -0.22
N SER A 278 -2.73 2.07 -1.11
CA SER A 278 -2.42 2.37 -2.50
C SER A 278 -2.79 1.21 -3.41
N VAL A 279 -2.93 1.54 -4.69
CA VAL A 279 -2.91 0.55 -5.77
C VAL A 279 -1.56 -0.18 -5.81
N ASP A 280 -1.55 -1.40 -6.35
CA ASP A 280 -0.35 -2.25 -6.47
C ASP A 280 0.18 -2.30 -7.92
N HIS A 281 0.05 -1.21 -8.67
CA HIS A 281 0.58 -1.07 -10.03
C HIS A 281 1.27 0.29 -10.20
N GLY A 282 2.05 0.43 -11.29
CA GLY A 282 2.77 1.64 -11.65
C GLY A 282 1.94 2.63 -12.46
N THR A 283 2.62 3.65 -13.00
CA THR A 283 2.01 4.75 -13.79
C THR A 283 1.47 4.30 -15.14
N ALA A 284 1.87 3.14 -15.66
CA ALA A 284 1.42 2.55 -16.92
C ALA A 284 1.30 3.59 -18.05
N TYR A 285 2.40 4.26 -18.36
CA TYR A 285 2.48 5.33 -19.35
C TYR A 285 2.04 4.90 -20.74
N ASP A 286 2.22 3.63 -21.07
CA ASP A 286 1.87 3.00 -22.34
C ASP A 286 0.36 2.98 -22.63
N ILE A 287 -0.48 3.04 -21.61
CA ILE A 287 -1.95 3.04 -21.73
C ILE A 287 -2.62 4.28 -21.13
N ALA A 288 -1.83 5.30 -20.75
CA ALA A 288 -2.35 6.48 -20.08
C ALA A 288 -3.38 7.23 -20.95
N TYR A 289 -4.56 7.48 -20.38
CA TYR A 289 -5.69 8.17 -21.02
C TYR A 289 -6.29 7.46 -22.25
N GLU A 290 -6.09 6.14 -22.38
CA GLU A 290 -6.74 5.34 -23.41
C GLU A 290 -8.12 4.79 -23.02
N GLY A 291 -8.55 4.98 -21.77
CA GLY A 291 -9.82 4.48 -21.27
C GLY A 291 -9.78 2.99 -20.87
N ASN A 292 -8.60 2.38 -20.82
CA ASN A 292 -8.40 0.95 -20.58
C ASN A 292 -7.86 0.61 -19.19
N ALA A 293 -7.47 1.60 -18.38
CA ALA A 293 -6.91 1.37 -17.05
C ALA A 293 -7.91 0.64 -16.13
N ASN A 294 -7.45 -0.40 -15.42
CA ASN A 294 -8.29 -1.14 -14.49
C ASN A 294 -8.50 -0.35 -13.20
N ILE A 295 -9.77 -0.03 -12.88
CA ILE A 295 -10.13 0.73 -11.67
C ILE A 295 -10.22 -0.16 -10.41
N ARG A 296 -10.22 -1.49 -10.55
CA ARG A 296 -10.50 -2.43 -9.44
C ARG A 296 -9.53 -2.25 -8.27
N SER A 297 -8.22 -2.18 -8.54
CA SER A 297 -7.21 -2.02 -7.47
C SER A 297 -7.40 -0.72 -6.69
N PHE A 298 -7.84 0.36 -7.37
CA PHE A 298 -8.14 1.63 -6.72
C PHE A 298 -9.37 1.53 -5.80
N LEU A 299 -10.45 0.91 -6.27
CA LEU A 299 -11.67 0.73 -5.47
C LEU A 299 -11.40 -0.13 -4.24
N LEU A 300 -10.64 -1.22 -4.40
CA LEU A 300 -10.21 -2.05 -3.26
C LEU A 300 -9.30 -1.28 -2.28
N ALA A 301 -8.45 -0.37 -2.78
CA ALA A 301 -7.64 0.48 -1.90
C ALA A 301 -8.49 1.48 -1.12
N MET A 302 -9.56 2.04 -1.73
CA MET A 302 -10.55 2.90 -1.06
C MET A 302 -11.29 2.13 0.05
N GLU A 303 -11.83 0.95 -0.28
CA GLU A 303 -12.50 0.07 0.68
C GLU A 303 -11.59 -0.30 1.86
N MET A 304 -10.35 -0.69 1.57
CA MET A 304 -9.37 -1.03 2.60
C MET A 304 -9.06 0.16 3.52
N ALA A 305 -8.95 1.37 2.97
CA ALA A 305 -8.75 2.60 3.75
C ALA A 305 -9.90 2.85 4.71
N THR A 306 -11.14 2.66 4.24
CA THR A 306 -12.36 2.80 5.04
C THR A 306 -12.39 1.77 6.17
N ARG A 307 -12.13 0.50 5.87
CA ARG A 307 -12.11 -0.59 6.87
C ARG A 307 -11.02 -0.36 7.93
N LEU A 308 -9.81 0.03 7.52
CA LEU A 308 -8.71 0.33 8.45
C LEU A 308 -9.00 1.56 9.33
N SER A 309 -9.80 2.52 8.84
CA SER A 309 -10.18 3.71 9.63
C SER A 309 -11.22 3.43 10.73
N GLY A 310 -11.78 2.21 10.76
CA GLY A 310 -12.80 1.82 11.74
C GLY A 310 -14.19 2.41 11.44
N ARG A 311 -14.41 2.98 10.27
CA ARG A 311 -15.76 3.30 9.81
C ARG A 311 -16.44 1.98 9.42
N GLN A 312 -17.41 1.57 10.20
CA GLN A 312 -18.38 0.56 9.81
C GLN A 312 -19.44 1.25 8.95
N GLU A 313 -19.84 0.60 7.86
CA GLU A 313 -21.00 0.98 7.05
C GLU A 313 -22.28 1.08 7.90
#